data_df2e178d0553ea8ef2dbcb63e2db8e89
#
_entry.id   df2e178d0553ea8ef2dbcb63e2db8e89
#
_cell.length_a   1.000
_cell.length_b   1.000
_cell.length_c   1.000
_cell.angle_alpha   90.00
_cell.angle_beta   90.00
_cell.angle_gamma   90.00
#
_symmetry.space_group_name_H-M   'P 1'
#
loop_
_entity.id
_entity.type
_entity.pdbx_description
1 polymer ?
#
loop_
_entity_poly.entity_id
_entity_poly.type
_entity_poly.pdbx_seq_one_letter_code
_entity_poly.pdbx_strand_id
1 'polypeptide(L)'
;RMLGFALISEWPFDWAFFSGVYWGHQNVYFTLLLGLLAMKALDTYQTPEGMPALKGILGAAACFLGAALLHCDYDVLGLALILALYMTRKDKRAQCIAGAVFSLFEPVAPLAFGLVWFYSGERGGSSKLEQWAFYWFYPAHIFVLGVLANLVLFQ
;
A
#
# COMPACT_ATOMS: atom_id res chain seq x y z
N ARG A 1 -0.89 14.49 -2.10
CA ARG A 1 -1.55 14.09 -0.83
C ARG A 1 -0.85 12.89 -0.19
N MET A 2 -0.67 11.77 -0.93
CA MET A 2 -0.08 10.55 -0.37
C MET A 2 1.31 10.78 0.25
N LEU A 3 2.23 11.47 -0.43
CA LEU A 3 3.53 11.83 0.14
C LEU A 3 3.41 12.65 1.44
N GLY A 4 2.46 13.60 1.49
CA GLY A 4 2.22 14.39 2.71
C GLY A 4 1.78 13.51 3.88
N PHE A 5 0.87 12.55 3.64
CA PHE A 5 0.47 11.61 4.68
C PHE A 5 1.54 10.56 5.01
N ALA A 6 2.38 10.18 4.05
CA ALA A 6 3.55 9.37 4.33
C ALA A 6 4.44 10.04 5.39
N LEU A 7 4.78 11.32 5.19
CA LEU A 7 5.61 12.08 6.12
C LEU A 7 4.92 12.34 7.47
N ILE A 8 3.62 12.64 7.48
CA ILE A 8 2.86 12.84 8.73
C ILE A 8 2.77 11.56 9.55
N SER A 9 2.63 10.42 8.88
CA SER A 9 2.47 9.11 9.53
C SER A 9 3.76 8.52 10.08
N GLU A 10 4.94 9.04 9.67
CA GLU A 10 6.23 8.57 10.20
C GLU A 10 6.31 8.76 11.71
N TRP A 11 5.95 9.93 12.20
CA TRP A 11 6.06 10.20 13.63
C TRP A 11 5.22 9.24 14.50
N PRO A 12 3.91 9.02 14.29
CA PRO A 12 3.15 8.06 15.09
C PRO A 12 3.59 6.60 14.83
N PHE A 13 4.07 6.28 13.64
CA PHE A 13 4.59 4.96 13.30
C PHE A 13 5.87 4.65 14.06
N ASP A 14 6.87 5.53 13.96
CA ASP A 14 8.14 5.39 14.65
C ASP A 14 7.98 5.33 16.17
N TRP A 15 7.09 6.19 16.70
CA TRP A 15 6.83 6.19 18.13
C TRP A 15 6.13 4.91 18.60
N ALA A 16 5.16 4.40 17.83
CA ALA A 16 4.40 3.19 18.20
C ALA A 16 5.24 1.92 18.13
N PHE A 17 6.14 1.80 17.14
CA PHE A 17 6.88 0.56 16.89
C PHE A 17 8.34 0.60 17.38
N PHE A 18 8.97 1.78 17.45
CA PHE A 18 10.39 1.92 17.75
C PHE A 18 10.67 2.82 18.96
N SER A 19 9.62 3.35 19.61
CA SER A 19 9.74 4.25 20.78
C SER A 19 10.52 5.54 20.52
N GLY A 20 10.70 5.96 19.27
CA GLY A 20 11.39 7.18 18.86
C GLY A 20 11.66 7.19 17.36
N VAL A 21 12.26 8.28 16.86
CA VAL A 21 12.53 8.44 15.42
C VAL A 21 13.46 7.33 14.93
N TYR A 22 13.00 6.58 13.92
CA TYR A 22 13.72 5.45 13.34
C TYR A 22 13.72 5.49 11.81
N TRP A 23 14.86 5.77 11.20
CA TRP A 23 15.01 5.91 9.74
C TRP A 23 15.17 4.58 8.98
N GLY A 24 15.27 3.47 9.71
CA GLY A 24 15.52 2.16 9.14
C GLY A 24 14.28 1.44 8.59
N HIS A 25 13.09 1.96 8.81
CA HIS A 25 11.83 1.35 8.35
C HIS A 25 10.77 2.44 8.13
N GLN A 26 10.10 2.41 6.98
CA GLN A 26 9.16 3.45 6.57
C GLN A 26 7.73 2.91 6.59
N ASN A 27 6.76 3.77 6.95
CA ASN A 27 5.35 3.39 7.03
C ASN A 27 4.73 2.98 5.69
N VAL A 28 3.55 2.34 5.74
CA VAL A 28 2.83 1.79 4.59
C VAL A 28 2.51 2.81 3.48
N TYR A 29 2.38 4.10 3.80
CA TYR A 29 2.11 5.10 2.77
C TYR A 29 3.26 5.26 1.76
N PHE A 30 4.51 4.96 2.15
CA PHE A 30 5.62 4.90 1.19
C PHE A 30 5.46 3.72 0.23
N THR A 31 5.06 2.54 0.72
CA THR A 31 4.73 1.39 -0.15
C THR A 31 3.62 1.75 -1.14
N LEU A 32 2.53 2.37 -0.67
CA LEU A 32 1.41 2.79 -1.51
C LEU A 32 1.81 3.87 -2.52
N LEU A 33 2.67 4.82 -2.13
CA LEU A 33 3.19 5.86 -3.03
C LEU A 33 4.02 5.25 -4.16
N LEU A 34 4.96 4.35 -3.81
CA LEU A 34 5.77 3.65 -4.80
C LEU A 34 4.93 2.77 -5.72
N GLY A 35 3.88 2.12 -5.18
CA GLY A 35 2.90 1.38 -5.97
C GLY A 35 2.19 2.25 -7.00
N LEU A 36 1.72 3.43 -6.59
CA LEU A 36 1.10 4.41 -7.51
C LEU A 36 2.08 4.90 -8.58
N LEU A 37 3.33 5.16 -8.23
CA LEU A 37 4.36 5.58 -9.18
C LEU A 37 4.69 4.46 -10.18
N ALA A 38 4.79 3.22 -9.72
CA ALA A 38 5.01 2.06 -10.58
C ALA A 38 3.85 1.86 -11.57
N MET A 39 2.59 1.90 -11.09
CA MET A 39 1.41 1.83 -11.96
C MET A 39 1.41 2.96 -12.98
N LYS A 40 1.70 4.20 -12.55
CA LYS A 40 1.78 5.35 -13.44
C LYS A 40 2.88 5.20 -14.50
N ALA A 41 4.04 4.65 -14.14
CA ALA A 41 5.13 4.39 -15.08
C ALA A 41 4.69 3.38 -16.16
N LEU A 42 4.04 2.28 -15.76
CA LEU A 42 3.52 1.26 -16.68
C LEU A 42 2.43 1.81 -17.62
N ASP A 43 1.55 2.69 -17.13
CA ASP A 43 0.50 3.30 -17.95
C ASP A 43 1.02 4.41 -18.88
N THR A 44 2.00 5.20 -18.40
CA THR A 44 2.51 6.35 -19.19
C THR A 44 3.37 5.88 -20.36
N TYR A 45 4.14 4.82 -20.17
CA TYR A 45 5.07 4.30 -21.17
C TYR A 45 4.56 2.96 -21.70
N GLN A 46 3.70 3.03 -22.71
CA GLN A 46 3.15 1.87 -23.40
C GLN A 46 3.63 1.81 -24.86
N THR A 47 3.68 0.58 -25.40
CA THR A 47 3.87 0.36 -26.85
C THR A 47 2.57 0.68 -27.60
N PRO A 48 2.59 0.81 -28.94
CA PRO A 48 1.39 1.00 -29.75
C PRO A 48 0.33 -0.10 -29.55
N GLU A 49 0.75 -1.31 -29.14
CA GLU A 49 -0.12 -2.44 -28.85
C GLU A 49 -0.73 -2.40 -27.42
N GLY A 50 -0.42 -1.34 -26.64
CA GLY A 50 -0.92 -1.18 -25.27
C GLY A 50 -0.17 -2.02 -24.22
N MET A 51 0.99 -2.58 -24.56
CA MET A 51 1.86 -3.29 -23.61
C MET A 51 2.82 -2.32 -22.90
N PRO A 52 3.27 -2.61 -21.67
CA PRO A 52 4.28 -1.81 -21.02
C PRO A 52 5.57 -1.73 -21.85
N ALA A 53 6.01 -0.53 -22.19
CA ALA A 53 7.29 -0.30 -22.86
C ALA A 53 8.45 -0.46 -21.87
N LEU A 54 9.68 -0.66 -22.39
CA LEU A 54 10.88 -0.82 -21.56
C LEU A 54 11.04 0.31 -20.52
N LYS A 55 10.75 1.56 -20.89
CA LYS A 55 10.81 2.70 -19.95
C LYS A 55 9.82 2.55 -18.78
N GLY A 56 8.62 2.04 -19.03
CA GLY A 56 7.63 1.76 -17.99
C GLY A 56 8.07 0.64 -17.05
N ILE A 57 8.63 -0.42 -17.62
CA ILE A 57 9.18 -1.55 -16.85
C ILE A 57 10.35 -1.09 -15.98
N LEU A 58 11.28 -0.31 -16.53
CA LEU A 58 12.40 0.25 -15.76
C LEU A 58 11.93 1.19 -14.66
N GLY A 59 10.90 1.99 -14.92
CA GLY A 59 10.27 2.85 -13.89
C GLY A 59 9.65 2.05 -12.76
N ALA A 60 8.93 0.97 -13.07
CA ALA A 60 8.39 0.07 -12.06
C ALA A 60 9.52 -0.65 -11.28
N ALA A 61 10.56 -1.13 -11.95
CA ALA A 61 11.73 -1.74 -11.31
C ALA A 61 12.46 -0.77 -10.36
N ALA A 62 12.58 0.50 -10.74
CA ALA A 62 13.11 1.55 -9.85
C ALA A 62 12.26 1.73 -8.59
N CYS A 63 10.92 1.61 -8.69
CA CYS A 63 10.04 1.64 -7.51
C CYS A 63 10.25 0.42 -6.60
N PHE A 64 10.47 -0.78 -7.16
CA PHE A 64 10.82 -1.97 -6.37
C PHE A 64 12.16 -1.79 -5.63
N LEU A 65 13.17 -1.26 -6.32
CA LEU A 65 14.46 -0.96 -5.70
C LEU A 65 14.28 0.10 -4.59
N GLY A 66 13.47 1.12 -4.84
CA GLY A 66 13.13 2.13 -3.83
C GLY A 66 12.46 1.54 -2.61
N ALA A 67 11.50 0.62 -2.77
CA ALA A 67 10.82 -0.05 -1.66
C ALA A 67 11.81 -0.86 -0.81
N ALA A 68 12.70 -1.63 -1.46
CA ALA A 68 13.73 -2.40 -0.78
C ALA A 68 14.75 -1.52 -0.03
N LEU A 69 15.22 -0.42 -0.66
CA LEU A 69 16.21 0.47 -0.06
C LEU A 69 15.66 1.31 1.11
N LEU A 70 14.38 1.69 1.03
CA LEU A 70 13.70 2.44 2.09
C LEU A 70 13.17 1.52 3.19
N HIS A 71 13.24 0.20 3.03
CA HIS A 71 12.63 -0.78 3.95
C HIS A 71 11.19 -0.40 4.28
N CYS A 72 10.38 -0.17 3.23
CA CYS A 72 8.97 0.18 3.41
C CYS A 72 8.21 -0.96 4.10
N ASP A 73 7.15 -0.66 4.85
CA ASP A 73 6.39 -1.58 5.73
C ASP A 73 5.93 -2.76 4.88
N TYR A 74 5.68 -3.15 4.00
CA TYR A 74 5.45 -4.38 3.23
C TYR A 74 6.52 -4.63 2.15
N ASP A 75 7.57 -3.80 2.11
CA ASP A 75 8.73 -3.94 1.24
C ASP A 75 8.34 -4.27 -0.24
N VAL A 76 9.12 -5.10 -0.90
CA VAL A 76 8.86 -5.54 -2.28
C VAL A 76 7.59 -6.39 -2.43
N LEU A 77 7.19 -7.11 -1.38
CA LEU A 77 5.98 -7.96 -1.40
C LEU A 77 4.71 -7.11 -1.47
N GLY A 78 4.62 -6.03 -0.71
CA GLY A 78 3.49 -5.09 -0.80
C GLY A 78 3.40 -4.45 -2.17
N LEU A 79 4.52 -4.05 -2.75
CA LEU A 79 4.55 -3.49 -4.10
C LEU A 79 4.14 -4.53 -5.16
N ALA A 80 4.60 -5.79 -5.00
CA ALA A 80 4.22 -6.90 -5.88
C ALA A 80 2.70 -7.16 -5.81
N LEU A 81 2.12 -7.15 -4.60
CA LEU A 81 0.67 -7.27 -4.42
C LEU A 81 -0.09 -6.15 -5.14
N ILE A 82 0.33 -4.89 -4.98
CA ILE A 82 -0.30 -3.74 -5.65
C ILE A 82 -0.26 -3.91 -7.17
N LEU A 83 0.90 -4.27 -7.74
CA LEU A 83 1.03 -4.47 -9.18
C LEU A 83 0.27 -5.70 -9.68
N ALA A 84 0.23 -6.80 -8.93
CA ALA A 84 -0.55 -7.99 -9.28
C ALA A 84 -2.05 -7.66 -9.38
N LEU A 85 -2.60 -6.95 -8.39
CA LEU A 85 -3.99 -6.46 -8.39
C LEU A 85 -4.26 -5.50 -9.55
N TYR A 86 -3.31 -4.62 -9.84
CA TYR A 86 -3.42 -3.68 -10.95
C TYR A 86 -3.42 -4.38 -12.31
N MET A 87 -2.53 -5.33 -12.55
CA MET A 87 -2.43 -6.07 -13.82
C MET A 87 -3.67 -6.96 -14.05
N THR A 88 -4.25 -7.49 -12.98
CA THR A 88 -5.43 -8.36 -13.05
C THR A 88 -6.77 -7.62 -12.93
N ARG A 89 -6.77 -6.28 -12.85
CA ARG A 89 -7.96 -5.43 -12.58
C ARG A 89 -9.14 -5.62 -13.55
N LYS A 90 -8.89 -6.16 -14.74
CA LYS A 90 -9.94 -6.41 -15.76
C LYS A 90 -10.66 -7.76 -15.58
N ASP A 91 -10.06 -8.67 -14.82
CA ASP A 91 -10.64 -9.99 -14.52
C ASP A 91 -10.72 -10.17 -12.99
N LYS A 92 -11.93 -10.09 -12.48
CA LYS A 92 -12.20 -10.21 -11.04
C LYS A 92 -11.72 -11.54 -10.44
N ARG A 93 -11.81 -12.65 -11.21
CA ARG A 93 -11.32 -13.95 -10.75
C ARG A 93 -9.81 -13.95 -10.62
N ALA A 94 -9.11 -13.52 -11.67
CA ALA A 94 -7.67 -13.39 -11.66
C ALA A 94 -7.20 -12.43 -10.55
N GLN A 95 -7.91 -11.31 -10.33
CA GLN A 95 -7.61 -10.34 -9.28
C GLN A 95 -7.74 -10.94 -7.88
N CYS A 96 -8.83 -11.67 -7.58
CA CYS A 96 -9.02 -12.31 -6.28
C CYS A 96 -7.97 -13.40 -6.04
N ILE A 97 -7.65 -14.22 -7.05
CA ILE A 97 -6.63 -15.27 -6.93
C ILE A 97 -5.25 -14.65 -6.73
N ALA A 98 -4.87 -13.69 -7.57
CA ALA A 98 -3.59 -13.00 -7.46
C ALA A 98 -3.46 -12.30 -6.09
N GLY A 99 -4.50 -11.57 -5.67
CA GLY A 99 -4.52 -10.92 -4.37
C GLY A 99 -4.37 -11.90 -3.21
N ALA A 100 -5.11 -13.00 -3.22
CA ALA A 100 -5.00 -14.03 -2.18
C ALA A 100 -3.59 -14.66 -2.14
N VAL A 101 -3.01 -14.98 -3.31
CA VAL A 101 -1.67 -15.58 -3.40
C VAL A 101 -0.59 -14.60 -2.93
N PHE A 102 -0.61 -13.37 -3.44
CA PHE A 102 0.40 -12.36 -3.06
C PHE A 102 0.25 -11.82 -1.64
N SER A 103 -0.87 -12.09 -0.96
CA SER A 103 -1.08 -11.71 0.45
C SER A 103 -0.82 -12.86 1.44
N LEU A 104 -0.32 -14.02 0.99
CA LEU A 104 -0.05 -15.19 1.85
C LEU A 104 0.98 -14.94 2.96
N PHE A 105 1.78 -13.87 2.86
CA PHE A 105 2.68 -13.45 3.93
C PHE A 105 1.94 -12.93 5.18
N GLU A 106 0.65 -12.58 5.05
CA GLU A 106 -0.24 -12.20 6.14
C GLU A 106 -1.35 -13.26 6.27
N PRO A 107 -1.38 -14.08 7.33
CA PRO A 107 -2.26 -15.27 7.41
C PRO A 107 -3.76 -14.99 7.23
N VAL A 108 -4.21 -13.79 7.60
CA VAL A 108 -5.62 -13.37 7.53
C VAL A 108 -5.96 -12.61 6.26
N ALA A 109 -4.98 -11.98 5.61
CA ALA A 109 -5.19 -11.11 4.45
C ALA A 109 -5.83 -11.83 3.25
N PRO A 110 -5.52 -13.10 2.92
CA PRO A 110 -6.19 -13.81 1.84
C PRO A 110 -7.71 -13.90 1.99
N LEU A 111 -8.23 -13.94 3.23
CA LEU A 111 -9.67 -13.99 3.51
C LEU A 111 -10.40 -12.72 3.04
N ALA A 112 -9.71 -11.58 3.02
CA ALA A 112 -10.28 -10.32 2.52
C ALA A 112 -10.66 -10.41 1.03
N PHE A 113 -9.98 -11.25 0.24
CA PHE A 113 -10.32 -11.45 -1.17
C PHE A 113 -11.61 -12.25 -1.37
N GLY A 114 -12.06 -13.00 -0.36
CA GLY A 114 -13.42 -13.53 -0.31
C GLY A 114 -14.48 -12.41 -0.28
N LEU A 115 -14.23 -11.34 0.48
CA LEU A 115 -15.12 -10.16 0.50
C LEU A 115 -15.04 -9.38 -0.81
N VAL A 116 -13.84 -9.21 -1.38
CA VAL A 116 -13.63 -8.56 -2.69
C VAL A 116 -14.40 -9.30 -3.79
N TRP A 117 -14.55 -10.62 -3.68
CA TRP A 117 -15.35 -11.41 -4.64
C TRP A 117 -16.81 -10.95 -4.70
N PHE A 118 -17.42 -10.53 -3.60
CA PHE A 118 -18.79 -10.05 -3.54
C PHE A 118 -18.94 -8.56 -3.88
N TYR A 119 -17.83 -7.81 -4.01
CA TYR A 119 -17.87 -6.40 -4.35
C TYR A 119 -18.41 -6.18 -5.78
N SER A 120 -19.37 -5.25 -5.93
CA SER A 120 -20.06 -4.97 -7.21
C SER A 120 -19.17 -4.32 -8.28
N GLY A 121 -18.01 -3.79 -7.89
CA GLY A 121 -17.15 -3.00 -8.76
C GLY A 121 -17.56 -1.52 -8.86
N GLU A 122 -18.70 -1.15 -8.30
CA GLU A 122 -19.17 0.24 -8.30
C GLU A 122 -18.58 1.02 -7.13
N ARG A 123 -18.01 2.16 -7.43
CA ARG A 123 -17.53 3.07 -6.40
C ARG A 123 -18.71 3.74 -5.72
N GLY A 124 -18.87 3.56 -4.41
CA GLY A 124 -19.81 4.31 -3.60
C GLY A 124 -19.56 5.82 -3.69
N GLY A 125 -20.58 6.63 -3.36
CA GLY A 125 -20.40 8.07 -3.24
C GLY A 125 -19.30 8.37 -2.21
N SER A 126 -18.35 9.23 -2.56
CA SER A 126 -17.36 9.69 -1.60
C SER A 126 -17.33 11.21 -1.53
N SER A 127 -17.73 11.74 -0.39
CA SER A 127 -17.60 13.16 -0.07
C SER A 127 -16.11 13.51 0.13
N LYS A 128 -15.76 14.80 0.04
CA LYS A 128 -14.41 15.25 0.37
C LYS A 128 -14.03 14.90 1.82
N LEU A 129 -15.01 14.94 2.73
CA LEU A 129 -14.80 14.62 4.14
C LEU A 129 -14.43 13.14 4.33
N GLU A 130 -15.14 12.21 3.67
CA GLU A 130 -14.82 10.78 3.70
C GLU A 130 -13.41 10.50 3.17
N GLN A 131 -13.03 11.14 2.05
CA GLN A 131 -11.67 11.00 1.50
C GLN A 131 -10.60 11.44 2.51
N TRP A 132 -10.81 12.56 3.22
CA TRP A 132 -9.89 13.01 4.25
C TRP A 132 -9.90 12.08 5.47
N ALA A 133 -11.07 11.57 5.88
CA ALA A 133 -11.19 10.60 6.96
C ALA A 133 -10.36 9.32 6.68
N PHE A 134 -10.37 8.80 5.45
CA PHE A 134 -9.54 7.66 5.07
C PHE A 134 -8.03 7.95 5.17
N TYR A 135 -7.59 9.14 4.76
CA TYR A 135 -6.18 9.50 4.89
C TYR A 135 -5.74 9.67 6.35
N TRP A 136 -6.60 10.26 7.19
CA TRP A 136 -6.30 10.47 8.62
C TRP A 136 -6.47 9.20 9.46
N PHE A 137 -7.22 8.23 8.97
CA PHE A 137 -7.46 6.99 9.70
C PHE A 137 -6.15 6.27 10.08
N TYR A 138 -5.23 6.14 9.13
CA TYR A 138 -3.98 5.42 9.38
C TYR A 138 -3.11 6.07 10.47
N PRO A 139 -2.69 7.33 10.37
CA PRO A 139 -1.87 7.92 11.42
C PRO A 139 -2.60 8.01 12.77
N ALA A 140 -3.92 8.23 12.77
CA ALA A 140 -4.69 8.31 13.99
C ALA A 140 -4.80 6.96 14.70
N HIS A 141 -5.12 5.87 13.98
CA HIS A 141 -5.25 4.56 14.63
C HIS A 141 -3.90 4.01 15.11
N ILE A 142 -2.81 4.20 14.35
CA ILE A 142 -1.47 3.82 14.81
C ILE A 142 -1.09 4.58 16.09
N PHE A 143 -1.38 5.87 16.15
CA PHE A 143 -1.17 6.65 17.38
C PHE A 143 -1.96 6.09 18.57
N VAL A 144 -3.26 5.81 18.38
CA VAL A 144 -4.11 5.24 19.43
C VAL A 144 -3.61 3.87 19.89
N LEU A 145 -3.23 2.99 18.94
CA LEU A 145 -2.66 1.68 19.28
C LEU A 145 -1.33 1.81 20.02
N GLY A 146 -0.47 2.75 19.63
CA GLY A 146 0.77 3.04 20.34
C GLY A 146 0.52 3.50 21.79
N VAL A 147 -0.46 4.40 22.01
CA VAL A 147 -0.87 4.82 23.37
C VAL A 147 -1.36 3.62 24.18
N LEU A 148 -2.25 2.80 23.62
CA LEU A 148 -2.79 1.62 24.30
C LEU A 148 -1.70 0.61 24.65
N ALA A 149 -0.77 0.34 23.72
CA ALA A 149 0.35 -0.55 23.94
C ALA A 149 1.24 -0.05 25.09
N ASN A 150 1.57 1.24 25.11
CA ASN A 150 2.34 1.83 26.20
C ASN A 150 1.63 1.77 27.55
N LEU A 151 0.30 1.97 27.58
CA LEU A 151 -0.47 1.87 28.83
C LEU A 151 -0.57 0.45 29.36
N VAL A 152 -0.56 -0.56 28.48
CA VAL A 152 -0.70 -1.98 28.87
C VAL A 152 0.66 -2.63 29.16
N LEU A 153 1.69 -2.29 28.42
CA LEU A 153 3.02 -2.97 28.52
C LEU A 153 3.95 -2.32 29.54
N PHE A 154 3.68 -1.09 30.00
CA PHE A 154 4.49 -0.39 31.00
C PHE A 154 3.77 -0.26 32.36
N GLN A 155 2.76 -1.08 32.64
CA GLN A 155 2.26 -1.38 33.97
C GLN A 155 2.91 -2.66 34.50
#